data_755c960f411a849da9c36348bf9fa7fb
#
_entry.id   755c960f411a849da9c36348bf9fa7fb
#
_cell.length_a   1.000
_cell.length_b   1.000
_cell.length_c   1.000
_cell.angle_alpha   90.00
_cell.angle_beta   90.00
_cell.angle_gamma   90.00
#
_symmetry.space_group_name_H-M   'P 1'
#
loop_
_entity.id
_entity.type
_entity.pdbx_description
1 polymer ?
#
loop_
_entity_poly.entity_id
_entity_poly.type
_entity_poly.pdbx_seq_one_letter_code
_entity_poly.pdbx_strand_id
1 'polypeptide(L)'
;HGALLNGSRMIWLPRFDPKEVVKHLPRATVFMGVPTMYVRLLDEPAFDARACAGVRLFISGSAPLLPDTFRAFEQRTGQRILERYGMSETVMLTSNPYDGNRVAGTVGLPLPGVEVRVVAEDGRVLGEGEIGGIQVKGPNVFSAYWRMPEKTKEEFTDDGFFRTGDMGKWDANGYLSIVGRSKDLIISGGYNVYPKEIESYLDEMPGVFESAVIGVPHRDFGEAVTAVVVPQPGATLDEAALIADLKSRIAAFKVPKRIHVLAELPRNQMGKVQKNLLRERFGTTTG
;
A
#
# COMPACT_ATOMS: atom_id res chain seq x y z
N HIS A 1 12.62 -1.70 -17.33
CA HIS A 1 12.83 -0.80 -18.47
C HIS A 1 13.89 0.28 -18.15
N GLY A 2 13.80 1.00 -17.00
CA GLY A 2 14.71 2.11 -16.70
C GLY A 2 16.19 1.73 -16.72
N ALA A 3 16.56 0.59 -16.13
CA ALA A 3 17.94 0.11 -16.15
C ALA A 3 18.44 -0.19 -17.56
N LEU A 4 17.60 -0.80 -18.40
CA LEU A 4 17.95 -1.12 -19.80
C LEU A 4 18.08 0.15 -20.65
N LEU A 5 17.14 1.09 -20.53
CA LEU A 5 17.16 2.34 -21.28
C LEU A 5 18.37 3.21 -20.93
N ASN A 6 18.80 3.19 -19.66
CA ASN A 6 19.96 3.94 -19.20
C ASN A 6 21.29 3.17 -19.32
N GLY A 7 21.31 1.95 -19.88
CA GLY A 7 22.49 1.12 -19.96
C GLY A 7 23.08 0.74 -18.59
N SER A 8 22.24 0.72 -17.55
CA SER A 8 22.69 0.45 -16.17
C SER A 8 22.98 -1.03 -15.98
N ARG A 9 24.07 -1.33 -15.27
CA ARG A 9 24.36 -2.70 -14.84
C ARG A 9 23.33 -3.15 -13.80
N MET A 10 22.77 -4.34 -13.97
CA MET A 10 21.86 -4.96 -13.01
C MET A 10 22.58 -6.05 -12.22
N ILE A 11 22.37 -6.07 -10.90
CA ILE A 11 22.73 -7.19 -10.05
C ILE A 11 21.46 -8.04 -9.93
N TRP A 12 21.46 -9.19 -10.60
CA TRP A 12 20.31 -10.06 -10.67
C TRP A 12 20.43 -11.20 -9.65
N LEU A 13 19.46 -11.31 -8.76
CA LEU A 13 19.35 -12.41 -7.81
C LEU A 13 18.16 -13.29 -8.18
N PRO A 14 18.26 -14.63 -8.11
CA PRO A 14 17.20 -15.53 -8.52
C PRO A 14 15.98 -15.47 -7.57
N ARG A 15 16.22 -15.04 -6.33
CA ARG A 15 15.20 -14.80 -5.30
C ARG A 15 15.67 -13.70 -4.37
N PHE A 16 14.71 -13.10 -3.66
CA PHE A 16 15.05 -12.15 -2.60
C PHE A 16 15.59 -12.91 -1.38
N ASP A 17 16.80 -12.56 -0.98
CA ASP A 17 17.46 -13.02 0.24
C ASP A 17 18.13 -11.80 0.88
N PRO A 18 17.72 -11.38 2.10
CA PRO A 18 18.26 -10.18 2.74
C PRO A 18 19.78 -10.19 2.89
N LYS A 19 20.37 -11.35 3.26
CA LYS A 19 21.82 -11.50 3.44
C LYS A 19 22.57 -11.31 2.13
N GLU A 20 22.07 -11.92 1.05
CA GLU A 20 22.65 -11.75 -0.28
C GLU A 20 22.51 -10.31 -0.78
N VAL A 21 21.35 -9.67 -0.55
CA VAL A 21 21.15 -8.27 -0.89
C VAL A 21 22.18 -7.39 -0.19
N VAL A 22 22.34 -7.53 1.13
CA VAL A 22 23.28 -6.74 1.93
C VAL A 22 24.73 -6.87 1.41
N LYS A 23 25.18 -8.06 1.01
CA LYS A 23 26.50 -8.28 0.41
C LYS A 23 26.71 -7.49 -0.90
N HIS A 24 25.62 -7.24 -1.63
CA HIS A 24 25.69 -6.56 -2.92
C HIS A 24 25.46 -5.04 -2.84
N LEU A 25 24.88 -4.52 -1.75
CA LEU A 25 24.60 -3.07 -1.58
C LEU A 25 25.84 -2.19 -1.78
N PRO A 26 27.06 -2.53 -1.30
CA PRO A 26 28.25 -1.69 -1.52
C PRO A 26 28.64 -1.52 -3.01
N ARG A 27 28.10 -2.35 -3.90
CA ARG A 27 28.31 -2.31 -5.36
C ARG A 27 27.12 -1.76 -6.12
N ALA A 28 26.05 -1.39 -5.41
CA ALA A 28 24.81 -0.87 -5.96
C ALA A 28 24.68 0.63 -5.70
N THR A 29 24.11 1.35 -6.64
CA THR A 29 23.77 2.77 -6.49
C THR A 29 22.27 3.00 -6.32
N VAL A 30 21.46 2.03 -6.68
CA VAL A 30 19.99 2.08 -6.55
C VAL A 30 19.49 0.71 -6.09
N PHE A 31 18.58 0.72 -5.12
CA PHE A 31 17.80 -0.45 -4.72
C PHE A 31 16.33 -0.17 -4.90
N MET A 32 15.63 -1.05 -5.61
CA MET A 32 14.18 -1.00 -5.80
C MET A 32 13.55 -2.22 -5.15
N GLY A 33 12.68 -2.00 -4.17
CA GLY A 33 12.02 -3.08 -3.45
C GLY A 33 10.54 -2.81 -3.24
N VAL A 34 9.83 -3.85 -2.82
CA VAL A 34 8.49 -3.74 -2.26
C VAL A 34 8.59 -3.63 -0.74
N PRO A 35 7.56 -3.12 -0.03
CA PRO A 35 7.62 -2.90 1.42
C PRO A 35 8.11 -4.10 2.24
N THR A 36 7.66 -5.31 1.92
CA THR A 36 8.10 -6.53 2.62
C THR A 36 9.60 -6.82 2.49
N MET A 37 10.25 -6.37 1.43
CA MET A 37 11.71 -6.48 1.29
C MET A 37 12.41 -5.57 2.28
N TYR A 38 11.90 -4.35 2.51
CA TYR A 38 12.46 -3.42 3.49
C TYR A 38 12.30 -3.92 4.92
N VAL A 39 11.13 -4.49 5.27
CA VAL A 39 10.93 -5.14 6.58
C VAL A 39 11.98 -6.23 6.81
N ARG A 40 12.16 -7.13 5.85
CA ARG A 40 13.14 -8.23 5.96
C ARG A 40 14.59 -7.76 5.98
N LEU A 41 14.90 -6.63 5.32
CA LEU A 41 16.23 -6.02 5.40
C LEU A 41 16.47 -5.42 6.78
N LEU A 42 15.45 -4.82 7.39
CA LEU A 42 15.54 -4.29 8.76
C LEU A 42 15.76 -5.39 9.81
N ASP A 43 15.31 -6.62 9.56
CA ASP A 43 15.57 -7.77 10.42
C ASP A 43 17.01 -8.32 10.27
N GLU A 44 17.73 -7.93 9.20
CA GLU A 44 19.11 -8.39 8.97
C GLU A 44 20.11 -7.51 9.75
N PRO A 45 20.87 -8.08 10.72
CA PRO A 45 21.78 -7.29 11.55
C PRO A 45 22.86 -6.53 10.77
N ALA A 46 23.30 -7.06 9.64
CA ALA A 46 24.33 -6.45 8.80
C ALA A 46 23.78 -5.32 7.89
N PHE A 47 22.48 -5.07 7.91
CA PHE A 47 21.85 -3.98 7.16
C PHE A 47 21.92 -2.69 7.99
N ASP A 48 22.93 -1.86 7.73
CA ASP A 48 23.22 -0.62 8.44
C ASP A 48 23.63 0.53 7.51
N ALA A 49 23.94 1.68 8.08
CA ALA A 49 24.40 2.86 7.33
C ALA A 49 25.66 2.58 6.50
N ARG A 50 26.58 1.72 6.99
CA ARG A 50 27.82 1.36 6.29
C ARG A 50 27.54 0.51 5.07
N ALA A 51 26.68 -0.50 5.20
CA ALA A 51 26.25 -1.34 4.07
C ALA A 51 25.55 -0.52 2.97
N CYS A 52 24.81 0.53 3.39
CA CYS A 52 24.03 1.39 2.49
C CYS A 52 24.81 2.59 1.91
N ALA A 53 26.05 2.84 2.33
CA ALA A 53 26.80 4.08 2.01
C ALA A 53 26.99 4.33 0.49
N GLY A 54 27.05 3.28 -0.34
CA GLY A 54 27.15 3.38 -1.79
C GLY A 54 25.82 3.59 -2.53
N VAL A 55 24.69 3.37 -1.84
CA VAL A 55 23.38 3.44 -2.46
C VAL A 55 22.84 4.86 -2.33
N ARG A 56 22.68 5.56 -3.45
CA ARG A 56 22.13 6.92 -3.48
C ARG A 56 20.61 6.98 -3.45
N LEU A 57 19.93 5.86 -3.73
CA LEU A 57 18.48 5.84 -3.87
C LEU A 57 17.88 4.49 -3.51
N PHE A 58 16.99 4.49 -2.52
CA PHE A 58 16.10 3.40 -2.18
C PHE A 58 14.68 3.74 -2.62
N ILE A 59 14.04 2.86 -3.38
CA ILE A 59 12.71 3.07 -3.96
C ILE A 59 11.76 1.98 -3.47
N SER A 60 10.58 2.38 -2.98
CA SER A 60 9.47 1.49 -2.67
C SER A 60 8.27 1.74 -3.57
N GLY A 61 7.55 0.69 -3.91
CA GLY A 61 6.31 0.75 -4.69
C GLY A 61 5.58 -0.58 -4.70
N SER A 62 4.52 -0.65 -5.49
CA SER A 62 3.63 -1.82 -5.67
C SER A 62 2.74 -2.18 -4.47
N ALA A 63 3.00 -1.63 -3.30
CA ALA A 63 2.17 -1.72 -2.09
C ALA A 63 2.47 -0.51 -1.20
N PRO A 64 1.57 -0.12 -0.28
CA PRO A 64 1.83 0.95 0.67
C PRO A 64 2.96 0.60 1.64
N LEU A 65 3.88 1.55 1.83
CA LEU A 65 4.94 1.44 2.84
C LEU A 65 4.43 1.99 4.17
N LEU A 66 4.54 1.22 5.23
CA LEU A 66 4.16 1.69 6.57
C LEU A 66 5.07 2.84 7.01
N PRO A 67 4.52 3.91 7.62
CA PRO A 67 5.31 5.00 8.18
C PRO A 67 6.38 4.54 9.17
N ASP A 68 6.10 3.52 9.97
CA ASP A 68 7.05 2.95 10.92
C ASP A 68 8.22 2.25 10.23
N THR A 69 7.96 1.49 9.17
CA THR A 69 9.03 0.91 8.33
C THR A 69 9.90 2.00 7.71
N PHE A 70 9.30 3.08 7.24
CA PHE A 70 10.03 4.24 6.70
C PHE A 70 10.93 4.86 7.79
N ARG A 71 10.40 5.12 8.98
CA ARG A 71 11.15 5.71 10.12
C ARG A 71 12.26 4.79 10.61
N ALA A 72 11.98 3.51 10.79
CA ALA A 72 12.98 2.51 11.17
C ALA A 72 14.12 2.41 10.17
N PHE A 73 13.80 2.47 8.87
CA PHE A 73 14.78 2.49 7.80
C PHE A 73 15.68 3.75 7.87
N GLU A 74 15.07 4.93 8.04
CA GLU A 74 15.82 6.19 8.17
C GLU A 74 16.74 6.16 9.39
N GLN A 75 16.26 5.71 10.55
CA GLN A 75 17.07 5.57 11.77
C GLN A 75 18.23 4.60 11.57
N ARG A 76 18.01 3.49 10.88
CA ARG A 76 19.02 2.43 10.69
C ARG A 76 20.10 2.80 9.67
N THR A 77 19.71 3.49 8.60
CA THR A 77 20.59 3.72 7.44
C THR A 77 21.01 5.17 7.25
N GLY A 78 20.34 6.11 7.90
CA GLY A 78 20.49 7.55 7.65
C GLY A 78 19.90 8.02 6.32
N GLN A 79 19.19 7.15 5.58
CA GLN A 79 18.61 7.47 4.28
C GLN A 79 17.09 7.35 4.31
N ARG A 80 16.41 8.05 3.40
CA ARG A 80 14.95 8.01 3.25
C ARG A 80 14.55 7.23 2.01
N ILE A 81 13.54 6.37 2.15
CA ILE A 81 12.96 5.65 1.03
C ILE A 81 12.17 6.63 0.15
N LEU A 82 12.30 6.51 -1.17
CA LEU A 82 11.47 7.19 -2.14
C LEU A 82 10.28 6.29 -2.47
N GLU A 83 9.12 6.59 -1.90
CA GLU A 83 7.89 5.87 -2.24
C GLU A 83 7.23 6.50 -3.46
N ARG A 84 6.70 5.66 -4.35
CA ARG A 84 6.05 6.05 -5.60
C ARG A 84 4.87 5.17 -5.91
N TYR A 85 3.94 5.69 -6.71
CA TYR A 85 2.72 5.02 -7.12
C TYR A 85 2.60 4.94 -8.63
N GLY A 86 2.10 3.81 -9.07
CA GLY A 86 1.76 3.52 -10.44
C GLY A 86 1.19 2.11 -10.58
N MET A 87 0.75 1.80 -11.77
CA MET A 87 0.17 0.50 -12.11
C MET A 87 0.50 0.14 -13.57
N SER A 88 0.16 -1.06 -14.02
CA SER A 88 0.46 -1.50 -15.39
C SER A 88 -0.14 -0.60 -16.46
N GLU A 89 -1.31 -0.08 -16.19
CA GLU A 89 -2.09 0.81 -17.06
C GLU A 89 -1.48 2.22 -17.21
N THR A 90 -0.61 2.62 -16.27
CA THR A 90 -0.15 4.01 -16.17
C THR A 90 1.36 4.16 -15.99
N VAL A 91 2.08 3.08 -15.88
CA VAL A 91 3.52 3.05 -15.50
C VAL A 91 3.72 3.75 -14.15
N MET A 92 4.14 5.03 -14.13
CA MET A 92 4.29 5.81 -12.89
C MET A 92 3.43 7.08 -12.95
N LEU A 93 2.74 7.35 -11.86
CA LEU A 93 1.83 8.47 -11.69
C LEU A 93 2.39 9.54 -10.77
N THR A 94 2.80 9.13 -9.57
CA THR A 94 3.33 10.02 -8.54
C THR A 94 4.61 9.46 -7.95
N SER A 95 5.42 10.35 -7.39
CA SER A 95 6.65 10.00 -6.69
C SER A 95 6.95 11.01 -5.59
N ASN A 96 7.44 10.53 -4.44
CA ASN A 96 8.18 11.40 -3.56
C ASN A 96 9.38 12.00 -4.34
N PRO A 97 9.82 13.24 -4.02
CA PRO A 97 10.87 13.90 -4.79
C PRO A 97 12.23 13.20 -4.64
N TYR A 98 13.01 13.23 -5.72
CA TYR A 98 14.39 12.79 -5.68
C TYR A 98 15.22 13.71 -4.77
N ASP A 99 15.14 15.02 -5.03
CA ASP A 99 15.69 16.08 -4.19
C ASP A 99 14.53 16.77 -3.46
N GLY A 100 14.57 16.80 -2.13
CA GLY A 100 13.53 17.41 -1.31
C GLY A 100 12.98 16.51 -0.23
N ASN A 101 11.79 16.85 0.27
CA ASN A 101 11.19 16.16 1.39
C ASN A 101 10.44 14.90 0.93
N ARG A 102 10.86 13.74 1.44
CA ARG A 102 10.14 12.46 1.27
C ARG A 102 9.27 12.26 2.50
N VAL A 103 7.97 12.19 2.29
CA VAL A 103 6.96 12.16 3.36
C VAL A 103 6.45 10.74 3.54
N ALA A 104 6.67 10.18 4.73
CA ALA A 104 6.20 8.84 5.08
C ALA A 104 4.67 8.72 4.95
N GLY A 105 4.19 7.59 4.42
CA GLY A 105 2.75 7.34 4.23
C GLY A 105 2.14 8.07 3.03
N THR A 106 2.96 8.72 2.19
CA THR A 106 2.52 9.33 0.94
C THR A 106 3.22 8.72 -0.25
N VAL A 107 2.56 8.75 -1.40
CA VAL A 107 3.14 8.35 -2.68
C VAL A 107 3.67 9.54 -3.48
N GLY A 108 3.78 10.70 -2.83
CA GLY A 108 4.41 11.89 -3.38
C GLY A 108 3.52 12.75 -4.27
N LEU A 109 4.18 13.50 -5.15
CA LEU A 109 3.59 14.48 -6.05
C LEU A 109 3.37 13.88 -7.45
N PRO A 110 2.44 14.39 -8.25
CA PRO A 110 2.30 14.02 -9.66
C PRO A 110 3.61 14.19 -10.43
N LEU A 111 3.93 13.24 -11.28
CA LEU A 111 5.08 13.37 -12.18
C LEU A 111 4.82 14.41 -13.28
N PRO A 112 5.85 15.01 -13.86
CA PRO A 112 5.69 15.97 -14.94
C PRO A 112 4.83 15.43 -16.09
N GLY A 113 3.82 16.19 -16.49
CA GLY A 113 2.87 15.81 -17.55
C GLY A 113 1.79 14.83 -17.12
N VAL A 114 1.73 14.45 -15.84
CA VAL A 114 0.66 13.62 -15.27
C VAL A 114 -0.29 14.50 -14.48
N GLU A 115 -1.56 14.47 -14.88
CA GLU A 115 -2.65 15.09 -14.13
C GLU A 115 -3.26 14.03 -13.20
N VAL A 116 -3.43 14.39 -11.92
CA VAL A 116 -4.05 13.53 -10.91
C VAL A 116 -5.13 14.35 -10.21
N ARG A 117 -6.33 13.77 -10.10
CA ARG A 117 -7.40 14.35 -9.29
C ARG A 117 -8.02 13.31 -8.36
N VAL A 118 -8.53 13.78 -7.24
CA VAL A 118 -9.32 12.98 -6.30
C VAL A 118 -10.76 13.45 -6.43
N VAL A 119 -11.70 12.52 -6.64
CA VAL A 119 -13.10 12.85 -6.94
C VAL A 119 -14.07 12.12 -6.03
N ALA A 120 -15.16 12.76 -5.65
CA ALA A 120 -16.30 12.15 -4.99
C ALA A 120 -17.08 11.25 -5.96
N GLU A 121 -18.05 10.48 -5.44
CA GLU A 121 -18.90 9.62 -6.24
C GLU A 121 -19.76 10.40 -7.25
N ASP A 122 -20.14 11.63 -6.93
CA ASP A 122 -20.88 12.55 -7.81
C ASP A 122 -20.00 13.21 -8.91
N GLY A 123 -18.70 12.92 -8.92
CA GLY A 123 -17.73 13.46 -9.86
C GLY A 123 -17.11 14.81 -9.47
N ARG A 124 -17.48 15.39 -8.34
CA ARG A 124 -16.90 16.64 -7.82
C ARG A 124 -15.43 16.42 -7.45
N VAL A 125 -14.55 17.29 -7.93
CA VAL A 125 -13.15 17.28 -7.54
C VAL A 125 -13.02 17.70 -6.07
N LEU A 126 -12.29 16.90 -5.31
CA LEU A 126 -12.11 17.03 -3.87
C LEU A 126 -10.85 17.82 -3.54
N GLY A 127 -10.90 18.52 -2.42
CA GLY A 127 -9.79 19.29 -1.88
C GLY A 127 -8.92 18.52 -0.89
N GLU A 128 -8.13 19.28 -0.12
CA GLU A 128 -7.26 18.78 0.93
C GLU A 128 -8.03 17.97 1.98
N GLY A 129 -7.48 16.81 2.36
CA GLY A 129 -8.01 15.93 3.41
C GLY A 129 -9.23 15.11 3.03
N GLU A 130 -9.96 15.49 1.96
CA GLU A 130 -11.13 14.76 1.49
C GLU A 130 -10.72 13.46 0.76
N ILE A 131 -11.38 12.35 1.09
CA ILE A 131 -11.10 11.03 0.50
C ILE A 131 -12.02 10.79 -0.69
N GLY A 132 -11.46 10.39 -1.83
CA GLY A 132 -12.22 10.04 -3.03
C GLY A 132 -11.46 9.15 -3.98
N GLY A 133 -12.10 8.85 -5.11
CA GLY A 133 -11.50 8.05 -6.18
C GLY A 133 -10.38 8.78 -6.90
N ILE A 134 -9.25 8.12 -7.09
CA ILE A 134 -8.12 8.68 -7.83
C ILE A 134 -8.38 8.52 -9.33
N GLN A 135 -8.32 9.63 -10.06
CA GLN A 135 -8.40 9.66 -11.51
C GLN A 135 -7.15 10.33 -12.08
N VAL A 136 -6.65 9.82 -13.20
CA VAL A 136 -5.38 10.24 -13.76
C VAL A 136 -5.45 10.43 -15.27
N LYS A 137 -4.65 11.39 -15.80
CA LYS A 137 -4.53 11.65 -17.23
C LYS A 137 -3.08 12.02 -17.53
N GLY A 138 -2.57 11.55 -18.66
CA GLY A 138 -1.21 11.85 -19.07
C GLY A 138 -0.72 10.94 -20.20
N PRO A 139 0.41 11.27 -20.81
CA PRO A 139 0.97 10.49 -21.93
C PRO A 139 1.43 9.07 -21.52
N ASN A 140 1.58 8.82 -20.25
CA ASN A 140 1.95 7.54 -19.66
C ASN A 140 0.74 6.61 -19.43
N VAL A 141 -0.48 7.12 -19.54
CA VAL A 141 -1.70 6.33 -19.39
C VAL A 141 -1.95 5.52 -20.67
N PHE A 142 -2.26 4.24 -20.54
CA PHE A 142 -2.56 3.36 -21.67
C PHE A 142 -3.81 3.84 -22.43
N SER A 143 -3.95 3.41 -23.67
CA SER A 143 -5.09 3.84 -24.51
C SER A 143 -6.30 2.93 -24.37
N ALA A 144 -6.10 1.64 -24.15
CA ALA A 144 -7.20 0.67 -24.10
C ALA A 144 -6.76 -0.69 -23.54
N TYR A 145 -7.70 -1.44 -22.99
CA TYR A 145 -7.56 -2.87 -22.75
C TYR A 145 -7.71 -3.66 -24.08
N TRP A 146 -6.78 -4.56 -24.31
CA TRP A 146 -6.78 -5.36 -25.55
C TRP A 146 -8.06 -6.18 -25.70
N ARG A 147 -8.79 -5.96 -26.82
CA ARG A 147 -10.05 -6.64 -27.14
C ARG A 147 -11.16 -6.48 -26.08
N MET A 148 -11.11 -5.42 -25.27
CA MET A 148 -12.11 -5.15 -24.24
C MET A 148 -12.61 -3.70 -24.32
N PRO A 149 -13.32 -3.31 -25.40
CA PRO A 149 -13.75 -1.92 -25.61
C PRO A 149 -14.73 -1.44 -24.52
N GLU A 150 -15.66 -2.27 -24.10
CA GLU A 150 -16.63 -1.92 -23.05
C GLU A 150 -15.94 -1.65 -21.73
N LYS A 151 -15.01 -2.55 -21.33
CA LYS A 151 -14.20 -2.35 -20.14
C LYS A 151 -13.38 -1.07 -20.22
N THR A 152 -12.79 -0.78 -21.37
CA THR A 152 -12.05 0.47 -21.58
C THR A 152 -12.95 1.69 -21.40
N LYS A 153 -14.17 1.67 -21.97
CA LYS A 153 -15.12 2.76 -21.83
C LYS A 153 -15.57 2.99 -20.38
N GLU A 154 -15.77 1.91 -19.62
CA GLU A 154 -16.12 1.99 -18.18
C GLU A 154 -15.05 2.66 -17.35
N GLU A 155 -13.76 2.43 -17.67
CA GLU A 155 -12.64 2.89 -16.87
C GLU A 155 -12.16 4.31 -17.23
N PHE A 156 -12.65 4.89 -18.33
CA PHE A 156 -12.34 6.27 -18.69
C PHE A 156 -13.55 7.18 -18.49
N THR A 157 -13.28 8.42 -18.11
CA THR A 157 -14.28 9.48 -18.05
C THR A 157 -14.42 10.14 -19.42
N ASP A 158 -15.52 10.88 -19.66
CA ASP A 158 -15.74 11.60 -20.93
C ASP A 158 -14.67 12.65 -21.22
N ASP A 159 -14.06 13.23 -20.19
CA ASP A 159 -12.96 14.19 -20.28
C ASP A 159 -11.56 13.53 -20.32
N GLY A 160 -11.52 12.20 -20.44
CA GLY A 160 -10.32 11.42 -20.73
C GLY A 160 -9.44 11.08 -19.53
N PHE A 161 -9.96 11.14 -18.31
CA PHE A 161 -9.27 10.60 -17.15
C PHE A 161 -9.52 9.10 -16.98
N PHE A 162 -8.47 8.36 -16.64
CA PHE A 162 -8.56 6.95 -16.27
C PHE A 162 -8.90 6.81 -14.78
N ARG A 163 -9.89 5.99 -14.45
CA ARG A 163 -10.27 5.63 -13.09
C ARG A 163 -9.37 4.51 -12.59
N THR A 164 -8.47 4.83 -11.64
CA THR A 164 -7.48 3.84 -11.15
C THR A 164 -8.09 2.73 -10.29
N GLY A 165 -9.30 2.96 -9.76
CA GLY A 165 -9.92 2.10 -8.76
C GLY A 165 -9.29 2.22 -7.36
N ASP A 166 -8.30 3.08 -7.19
CA ASP A 166 -7.70 3.39 -5.89
C ASP A 166 -8.38 4.63 -5.28
N MET A 167 -8.45 4.67 -3.95
CA MET A 167 -8.96 5.78 -3.16
C MET A 167 -7.79 6.53 -2.53
N GLY A 168 -7.85 7.85 -2.51
CA GLY A 168 -6.78 8.66 -1.97
C GLY A 168 -7.25 10.01 -1.46
N LYS A 169 -6.29 10.76 -0.93
CA LYS A 169 -6.48 12.15 -0.47
C LYS A 169 -5.20 12.95 -0.64
N TRP A 170 -5.36 14.25 -0.78
CA TRP A 170 -4.25 15.22 -0.78
C TRP A 170 -3.95 15.72 0.64
N ASP A 171 -2.70 15.95 0.95
CA ASP A 171 -2.34 16.77 2.11
C ASP A 171 -2.19 18.26 1.73
N ALA A 172 -1.95 19.12 2.73
CA ALA A 172 -1.77 20.58 2.54
C ALA A 172 -0.59 20.96 1.64
N ASN A 173 0.35 20.08 1.41
CA ASN A 173 1.53 20.29 0.58
C ASN A 173 1.39 19.65 -0.81
N GLY A 174 0.22 19.10 -1.13
CA GLY A 174 -0.07 18.45 -2.40
C GLY A 174 0.49 17.04 -2.56
N TYR A 175 0.88 16.37 -1.46
CA TYR A 175 1.27 14.97 -1.50
C TYR A 175 0.04 14.08 -1.50
N LEU A 176 0.05 13.08 -2.37
CA LEU A 176 -1.01 12.07 -2.45
C LEU A 176 -0.75 10.94 -1.45
N SER A 177 -1.79 10.59 -0.68
CA SER A 177 -1.83 9.37 0.12
C SER A 177 -2.88 8.41 -0.42
N ILE A 178 -2.54 7.13 -0.54
CA ILE A 178 -3.48 6.08 -0.94
C ILE A 178 -4.11 5.49 0.33
N VAL A 179 -5.43 5.52 0.42
CA VAL A 179 -6.18 5.02 1.59
C VAL A 179 -6.78 3.63 1.37
N GLY A 180 -6.78 3.14 0.13
CA GLY A 180 -7.28 1.80 -0.19
C GLY A 180 -7.73 1.64 -1.63
N ARG A 181 -8.45 0.56 -1.89
CA ARG A 181 -9.14 0.33 -3.16
C ARG A 181 -10.64 0.50 -3.00
N SER A 182 -11.32 1.06 -4.01
CA SER A 182 -12.77 1.24 -4.00
C SER A 182 -13.51 -0.09 -3.84
N LYS A 183 -13.04 -1.16 -4.50
CA LYS A 183 -13.60 -2.51 -4.39
C LYS A 183 -13.39 -3.19 -3.04
N ASP A 184 -12.48 -2.68 -2.21
CA ASP A 184 -12.19 -3.19 -0.88
C ASP A 184 -12.82 -2.32 0.22
N LEU A 185 -13.47 -1.21 -0.17
CA LEU A 185 -14.24 -0.37 0.73
C LEU A 185 -15.32 -1.21 1.43
N ILE A 186 -15.40 -1.09 2.75
CA ILE A 186 -16.40 -1.77 3.56
C ILE A 186 -17.49 -0.76 3.90
N ILE A 187 -18.74 -1.11 3.62
CA ILE A 187 -19.89 -0.27 3.99
C ILE A 187 -20.53 -0.88 5.23
N SER A 188 -20.17 -0.37 6.40
CA SER A 188 -20.63 -0.87 7.68
C SER A 188 -21.57 0.12 8.38
N GLY A 189 -22.84 -0.26 8.53
CA GLY A 189 -23.85 0.62 9.15
C GLY A 189 -24.04 1.95 8.43
N GLY A 190 -23.84 1.98 7.10
CA GLY A 190 -23.92 3.20 6.28
C GLY A 190 -22.65 4.06 6.27
N TYR A 191 -21.59 3.63 6.93
CA TYR A 191 -20.33 4.35 6.96
C TYR A 191 -19.28 3.68 6.06
N ASN A 192 -18.52 4.51 5.35
CA ASN A 192 -17.38 4.06 4.55
C ASN A 192 -16.19 3.75 5.47
N VAL A 193 -15.74 2.50 5.48
CA VAL A 193 -14.59 2.03 6.24
C VAL A 193 -13.50 1.60 5.27
N TYR A 194 -12.35 2.24 5.38
CA TYR A 194 -11.19 1.94 4.52
C TYR A 194 -10.29 0.91 5.22
N PRO A 195 -10.20 -0.32 4.69
CA PRO A 195 -9.43 -1.40 5.31
C PRO A 195 -8.00 -1.01 5.67
N LYS A 196 -7.32 -0.27 4.79
CA LYS A 196 -5.90 0.10 4.98
C LYS A 196 -5.66 0.97 6.21
N GLU A 197 -6.62 1.81 6.58
CA GLU A 197 -6.53 2.60 7.81
C GLU A 197 -6.41 1.68 9.03
N ILE A 198 -7.27 0.68 9.12
CA ILE A 198 -7.30 -0.27 10.25
C ILE A 198 -6.09 -1.20 10.22
N GLU A 199 -5.72 -1.69 9.03
CA GLU A 199 -4.51 -2.48 8.81
C GLU A 199 -3.26 -1.75 9.31
N SER A 200 -3.15 -0.44 9.04
CA SER A 200 -2.01 0.34 9.50
C SER A 200 -1.90 0.38 11.03
N TYR A 201 -3.01 0.50 11.74
CA TYR A 201 -3.00 0.43 13.21
C TYR A 201 -2.67 -0.97 13.73
N LEU A 202 -3.23 -2.02 13.11
CA LEU A 202 -2.96 -3.40 13.50
C LEU A 202 -1.49 -3.78 13.26
N ASP A 203 -0.94 -3.40 12.09
CA ASP A 203 0.44 -3.70 11.71
C ASP A 203 1.48 -3.01 12.62
N GLU A 204 1.09 -1.92 13.32
CA GLU A 204 1.91 -1.23 14.32
C GLU A 204 1.84 -1.85 15.73
N MET A 205 0.90 -2.79 15.97
CA MET A 205 0.73 -3.39 17.29
C MET A 205 1.81 -4.44 17.60
N PRO A 206 2.30 -4.48 18.86
CA PRO A 206 3.28 -5.48 19.27
C PRO A 206 2.81 -6.91 18.98
N GLY A 207 3.67 -7.70 18.37
CA GLY A 207 3.40 -9.11 18.07
C GLY A 207 2.63 -9.35 16.76
N VAL A 208 2.10 -8.32 16.08
CA VAL A 208 1.50 -8.43 14.76
C VAL A 208 2.60 -8.34 13.70
N PHE A 209 2.63 -9.30 12.80
CA PHE A 209 3.54 -9.31 11.65
C PHE A 209 2.91 -8.61 10.45
N GLU A 210 1.65 -8.91 10.16
CA GLU A 210 0.85 -8.29 9.09
C GLU A 210 -0.64 -8.51 9.34
N SER A 211 -1.46 -7.69 8.69
CA SER A 211 -2.91 -7.79 8.78
C SER A 211 -3.61 -7.61 7.42
N ALA A 212 -4.85 -8.08 7.35
CA ALA A 212 -5.78 -7.78 6.27
C ALA A 212 -7.17 -7.54 6.86
N VAL A 213 -7.84 -6.48 6.42
CA VAL A 213 -9.19 -6.14 6.86
C VAL A 213 -10.15 -6.29 5.69
N ILE A 214 -11.28 -6.95 5.96
CA ILE A 214 -12.33 -7.30 4.99
C ILE A 214 -13.70 -6.94 5.54
N GLY A 215 -14.66 -6.67 4.65
CA GLY A 215 -16.06 -6.70 4.96
C GLY A 215 -16.61 -8.12 4.81
N VAL A 216 -17.37 -8.56 5.79
CA VAL A 216 -18.15 -9.80 5.72
C VAL A 216 -19.62 -9.48 5.89
N PRO A 217 -20.56 -10.18 5.21
CA PRO A 217 -21.99 -9.93 5.34
C PRO A 217 -22.44 -9.94 6.79
N HIS A 218 -23.25 -8.97 7.18
CA HIS A 218 -23.77 -8.85 8.53
C HIS A 218 -25.20 -8.33 8.51
N ARG A 219 -26.08 -8.97 9.31
CA ARG A 219 -27.52 -8.69 9.34
C ARG A 219 -27.86 -7.22 9.62
N ASP A 220 -27.20 -6.61 10.60
CA ASP A 220 -27.56 -5.26 11.09
C ASP A 220 -26.73 -4.16 10.42
N PHE A 221 -25.54 -4.47 9.90
CA PHE A 221 -24.60 -3.47 9.38
C PHE A 221 -24.43 -3.52 7.86
N GLY A 222 -25.07 -4.49 7.17
CA GLY A 222 -24.75 -4.80 5.77
C GLY A 222 -23.45 -5.55 5.67
N GLU A 223 -22.34 -4.90 6.10
CA GLU A 223 -21.03 -5.55 6.26
C GLU A 223 -20.48 -5.30 7.67
N ALA A 224 -19.93 -6.34 8.29
CA ALA A 224 -19.13 -6.22 9.51
C ALA A 224 -17.65 -6.12 9.15
N VAL A 225 -16.97 -5.16 9.75
CA VAL A 225 -15.51 -5.05 9.67
C VAL A 225 -14.90 -6.26 10.37
N THR A 226 -14.08 -7.01 9.65
CA THR A 226 -13.39 -8.22 10.14
C THR A 226 -11.91 -8.12 9.81
N ALA A 227 -11.06 -8.32 10.80
CA ALA A 227 -9.62 -8.36 10.60
C ALA A 227 -9.09 -9.80 10.60
N VAL A 228 -8.02 -9.99 9.84
CA VAL A 228 -7.22 -11.21 9.84
C VAL A 228 -5.79 -10.80 10.12
N VAL A 229 -5.17 -11.36 11.15
CA VAL A 229 -3.82 -11.01 11.59
C VAL A 229 -2.89 -12.21 11.53
N VAL A 230 -1.64 -11.96 11.23
CA VAL A 230 -0.56 -12.95 11.28
C VAL A 230 0.36 -12.54 12.43
N PRO A 231 0.66 -13.43 13.38
CA PRO A 231 1.57 -13.11 14.47
C PRO A 231 3.03 -13.08 14.01
N GLN A 232 3.86 -12.30 14.69
CA GLN A 232 5.30 -12.41 14.58
C GLN A 232 5.76 -13.83 15.07
N PRO A 233 6.90 -14.33 14.58
CA PRO A 233 7.41 -15.61 15.03
C PRO A 233 7.53 -15.69 16.57
N GLY A 234 6.84 -16.67 17.17
CA GLY A 234 6.82 -16.86 18.62
C GLY A 234 5.87 -15.97 19.41
N ALA A 235 5.16 -15.05 18.76
CA ALA A 235 4.14 -14.23 19.41
C ALA A 235 2.79 -14.93 19.49
N THR A 236 2.05 -14.67 20.57
CA THR A 236 0.64 -15.04 20.71
C THR A 236 -0.18 -13.77 20.74
N LEU A 237 -1.21 -13.70 19.91
CA LEU A 237 -2.09 -12.55 19.80
C LEU A 237 -3.41 -12.83 20.53
N ASP A 238 -3.88 -11.85 21.29
CA ASP A 238 -5.20 -11.86 21.93
C ASP A 238 -6.15 -10.94 21.16
N GLU A 239 -7.20 -11.51 20.59
CA GLU A 239 -8.24 -10.79 19.85
C GLU A 239 -8.83 -9.65 20.67
N ALA A 240 -9.17 -9.92 21.95
CA ALA A 240 -9.80 -8.92 22.81
C ALA A 240 -8.89 -7.74 23.10
N ALA A 241 -7.60 -8.00 23.33
CA ALA A 241 -6.60 -6.95 23.54
C ALA A 241 -6.41 -6.09 22.29
N LEU A 242 -6.32 -6.69 21.11
CA LEU A 242 -6.19 -5.96 19.84
C LEU A 242 -7.43 -5.07 19.58
N ILE A 243 -8.64 -5.60 19.81
CA ILE A 243 -9.88 -4.83 19.67
C ILE A 243 -9.93 -3.69 20.68
N ALA A 244 -9.52 -3.92 21.93
CA ALA A 244 -9.50 -2.89 22.96
C ALA A 244 -8.53 -1.74 22.62
N ASP A 245 -7.36 -2.05 22.10
CA ASP A 245 -6.39 -1.05 21.64
C ASP A 245 -6.94 -0.23 20.47
N LEU A 246 -7.52 -0.88 19.46
CA LEU A 246 -8.15 -0.19 18.32
C LEU A 246 -9.27 0.75 18.77
N LYS A 247 -10.11 0.36 19.75
CA LYS A 247 -11.18 1.21 20.27
C LYS A 247 -10.67 2.53 20.84
N SER A 248 -9.44 2.57 21.31
CA SER A 248 -8.84 3.80 21.84
C SER A 248 -8.28 4.73 20.76
N ARG A 249 -8.09 4.20 19.53
CA ARG A 249 -7.38 4.91 18.43
C ARG A 249 -8.30 5.31 17.28
N ILE A 250 -9.35 4.56 17.02
CA ILE A 250 -10.22 4.77 15.85
C ILE A 250 -11.70 4.84 16.23
N ALA A 251 -12.50 5.43 15.36
CA ALA A 251 -13.95 5.53 15.56
C ALA A 251 -14.61 4.15 15.70
N ALA A 252 -15.61 4.04 16.58
CA ALA A 252 -16.24 2.77 16.95
C ALA A 252 -16.78 1.95 15.76
N PHE A 253 -17.28 2.61 14.71
CA PHE A 253 -17.79 1.93 13.51
C PHE A 253 -16.69 1.29 12.66
N LYS A 254 -15.42 1.73 12.80
CA LYS A 254 -14.26 1.18 12.12
C LYS A 254 -13.65 -0.02 12.85
N VAL A 255 -13.95 -0.19 14.14
CA VAL A 255 -13.36 -1.26 14.94
C VAL A 255 -13.87 -2.61 14.47
N PRO A 256 -12.97 -3.57 14.17
CA PRO A 256 -13.35 -4.92 13.77
C PRO A 256 -14.26 -5.59 14.80
N LYS A 257 -15.30 -6.25 14.32
CA LYS A 257 -16.21 -7.05 15.15
C LYS A 257 -15.59 -8.40 15.52
N ARG A 258 -14.65 -8.85 14.70
CA ARG A 258 -13.87 -10.08 14.89
C ARG A 258 -12.43 -9.88 14.36
N ILE A 259 -11.50 -10.54 15.03
CA ILE A 259 -10.11 -10.68 14.56
C ILE A 259 -9.78 -12.17 14.49
N HIS A 260 -9.41 -12.65 13.32
CA HIS A 260 -8.96 -14.02 13.12
C HIS A 260 -7.44 -14.07 13.04
N VAL A 261 -6.84 -15.07 13.67
CA VAL A 261 -5.40 -15.32 13.60
C VAL A 261 -5.11 -16.40 12.58
N LEU A 262 -4.23 -16.13 11.63
CA LEU A 262 -3.74 -17.11 10.64
C LEU A 262 -2.21 -17.21 10.72
N ALA A 263 -1.67 -18.34 10.29
CA ALA A 263 -0.23 -18.51 10.14
C ALA A 263 0.35 -17.67 8.99
N GLU A 264 -0.45 -17.43 7.94
CA GLU A 264 -0.08 -16.62 6.78
C GLU A 264 -1.33 -16.09 6.07
N LEU A 265 -1.21 -14.93 5.39
CA LEU A 265 -2.26 -14.42 4.50
C LEU A 265 -2.16 -15.06 3.11
N PRO A 266 -3.30 -15.38 2.46
CA PRO A 266 -3.31 -15.90 1.10
C PRO A 266 -2.78 -14.84 0.13
N ARG A 267 -1.84 -15.23 -0.75
CA ARG A 267 -1.20 -14.33 -1.71
C ARG A 267 -1.24 -14.90 -3.12
N ASN A 268 -1.28 -14.01 -4.08
CA ASN A 268 -1.08 -14.38 -5.48
C ASN A 268 0.43 -14.55 -5.80
N GLN A 269 0.74 -14.96 -7.03
CA GLN A 269 2.13 -15.15 -7.49
C GLN A 269 3.00 -13.89 -7.39
N MET A 270 2.39 -12.70 -7.37
CA MET A 270 3.07 -11.41 -7.22
C MET A 270 3.23 -10.98 -5.74
N GLY A 271 2.85 -11.85 -4.79
CA GLY A 271 2.92 -11.56 -3.35
C GLY A 271 1.81 -10.66 -2.81
N LYS A 272 0.78 -10.32 -3.61
CA LYS A 272 -0.34 -9.48 -3.15
C LYS A 272 -1.37 -10.32 -2.39
N VAL A 273 -1.82 -9.79 -1.24
CA VAL A 273 -2.86 -10.43 -0.42
C VAL A 273 -4.17 -10.55 -1.21
N GLN A 274 -4.74 -11.75 -1.19
CA GLN A 274 -6.00 -12.08 -1.86
C GLN A 274 -7.18 -11.97 -0.89
N LYS A 275 -7.69 -10.74 -0.69
CA LYS A 275 -8.82 -10.47 0.21
C LYS A 275 -10.11 -11.19 -0.17
N ASN A 276 -10.29 -11.51 -1.45
CA ASN A 276 -11.44 -12.32 -1.90
C ASN A 276 -11.45 -13.70 -1.24
N LEU A 277 -10.30 -14.39 -1.14
CA LEU A 277 -10.21 -15.68 -0.46
C LEU A 277 -10.49 -15.58 1.05
N LEU A 278 -10.11 -14.46 1.67
CA LEU A 278 -10.44 -14.21 3.07
C LEU A 278 -11.96 -13.98 3.24
N ARG A 279 -12.60 -13.22 2.33
CA ARG A 279 -14.06 -13.04 2.34
C ARG A 279 -14.80 -14.35 2.15
N GLU A 280 -14.36 -15.21 1.23
CA GLU A 280 -14.92 -16.56 1.04
C GLU A 280 -14.79 -17.41 2.30
N ARG A 281 -13.64 -17.38 2.96
CA ARG A 281 -13.36 -18.17 4.16
C ARG A 281 -14.14 -17.72 5.38
N PHE A 282 -14.28 -16.42 5.59
CA PHE A 282 -14.88 -15.86 6.80
C PHE A 282 -16.27 -15.25 6.57
N GLY A 283 -16.69 -15.04 5.33
CA GLY A 283 -18.01 -14.49 5.00
C GLY A 283 -19.19 -15.44 5.21
N THR A 284 -18.94 -16.74 5.36
CA THR A 284 -19.97 -17.75 5.64
C THR A 284 -20.24 -17.95 7.13
N THR A 285 -19.50 -17.30 7.99
CA THR A 285 -19.69 -17.40 9.44
C THR A 285 -20.78 -16.42 9.87
N THR A 286 -22.03 -16.74 9.52
CA THR A 286 -23.23 -16.13 10.10
C THR A 286 -23.41 -16.65 11.52
N GLY A 287 -23.16 -15.81 12.52
CA GLY A 287 -23.59 -16.01 13.90
C GLY A 287 -24.80 -15.18 14.18
#